data_e5e124ffa9b6bd9fb8581e9907343755
#
_entry.id   e5e124ffa9b6bd9fb8581e9907343755
#
_cell.length_a   1.000
_cell.length_b   1.000
_cell.length_c   1.000
_cell.angle_alpha   90.00
_cell.angle_beta   90.00
_cell.angle_gamma   90.00
#
_symmetry.space_group_name_H-M   'P 1'
#
loop_
_entity.id
_entity.type
_entity.pdbx_description
1 polymer ?
#
loop_
_entity_poly.entity_id
_entity_poly.type
_entity_poly.pdbx_seq_one_letter_code
_entity_poly.pdbx_strand_id
1 'polypeptide(L)'
;MGHENAGWVEEVGKDVVGFKKGDPVILHPIISGTDGTCLSCRRGLDQHAEEGAFPGLNIKEGGYAELLKTSVRNLIKLPTILAPKDVAPFSDAGLTAYRVVKKATRHLLPGQTCVIIGAGGLGHIAIQCLKAMCAANIIIVEKSAEALKHAMSLGGDEGVLIDGNEVERVLELTKGKGGEAVIDFVGEKGSTAMGIKMTAGSGYYYIVGYGEEIRVLAVDVIISEKT
;
A
#
# COMPACT_ATOMS: atom_id res chain seq x y z
N MET A 1 -19.90 6.39 3.06
CA MET A 1 -18.77 5.45 3.09
C MET A 1 -18.42 5.00 1.67
N GLY A 2 -17.33 4.22 1.51
CA GLY A 2 -16.83 3.81 0.19
C GLY A 2 -15.74 4.74 -0.34
N HIS A 3 -14.48 4.29 -0.33
CA HIS A 3 -13.31 5.09 -0.74
C HIS A 3 -12.54 4.48 -1.93
N GLU A 4 -12.91 3.30 -2.39
CA GLU A 4 -12.37 2.68 -3.60
C GLU A 4 -13.34 2.90 -4.76
N ASN A 5 -13.19 4.03 -5.44
CA ASN A 5 -14.19 4.52 -6.37
C ASN A 5 -13.68 4.56 -7.81
N ALA A 6 -14.46 4.01 -8.71
CA ALA A 6 -14.29 4.15 -10.15
C ALA A 6 -15.67 4.18 -10.83
N GLY A 7 -15.76 4.82 -11.97
CA GLY A 7 -17.05 4.98 -12.66
C GLY A 7 -16.92 5.76 -13.95
N TRP A 8 -18.00 6.36 -14.34
CA TRP A 8 -18.07 7.22 -15.53
C TRP A 8 -18.47 8.62 -15.13
N VAL A 9 -17.91 9.61 -15.78
CA VAL A 9 -18.30 11.01 -15.61
C VAL A 9 -19.75 11.19 -16.05
N GLU A 10 -20.65 11.57 -15.15
CA GLU A 10 -22.05 11.87 -15.49
C GLU A 10 -22.21 13.32 -15.92
N GLU A 11 -21.60 14.25 -15.20
CA GLU A 11 -21.69 15.67 -15.46
C GLU A 11 -20.39 16.38 -15.08
N VAL A 12 -20.07 17.47 -15.77
CA VAL A 12 -18.90 18.31 -15.49
C VAL A 12 -19.31 19.74 -15.21
N GLY A 13 -18.63 20.41 -14.29
CA GLY A 13 -18.80 21.84 -14.05
C GLY A 13 -18.37 22.66 -15.28
N LYS A 14 -18.90 23.88 -15.41
CA LYS A 14 -18.71 24.77 -16.58
C LYS A 14 -17.26 25.07 -16.92
N ASP A 15 -16.37 25.07 -15.91
CA ASP A 15 -14.96 25.47 -16.06
C ASP A 15 -14.03 24.22 -16.11
N VAL A 16 -14.58 23.01 -16.13
CA VAL A 16 -13.78 21.77 -16.17
C VAL A 16 -13.24 21.51 -17.57
N VAL A 17 -11.94 21.30 -17.66
CA VAL A 17 -11.24 20.96 -18.90
C VAL A 17 -10.67 19.53 -18.79
N GLY A 18 -10.63 18.81 -19.92
CA GLY A 18 -10.02 17.49 -20.00
C GLY A 18 -10.95 16.31 -19.70
N PHE A 19 -12.15 16.56 -19.19
CA PHE A 19 -13.16 15.52 -18.93
C PHE A 19 -14.51 15.88 -19.58
N LYS A 20 -15.26 14.86 -19.97
CA LYS A 20 -16.61 14.96 -20.50
C LYS A 20 -17.49 13.81 -20.02
N LYS A 21 -18.80 13.98 -20.11
CA LYS A 21 -19.76 12.89 -19.84
C LYS A 21 -19.38 11.62 -20.60
N GLY A 22 -19.40 10.49 -19.89
CA GLY A 22 -19.07 9.15 -20.39
C GLY A 22 -17.59 8.79 -20.29
N ASP A 23 -16.68 9.68 -19.89
CA ASP A 23 -15.29 9.32 -19.68
C ASP A 23 -15.15 8.33 -18.51
N PRO A 24 -14.48 7.17 -18.71
CA PRO A 24 -14.20 6.24 -17.63
C PRO A 24 -13.08 6.79 -16.73
N VAL A 25 -13.29 6.72 -15.42
CA VAL A 25 -12.39 7.31 -14.43
C VAL A 25 -12.21 6.40 -13.22
N ILE A 26 -11.04 6.50 -12.59
CA ILE A 26 -10.78 6.06 -11.21
C ILE A 26 -10.50 7.30 -10.37
N LEU A 27 -10.95 7.28 -9.13
CA LEU A 27 -10.82 8.41 -8.21
C LEU A 27 -9.66 8.18 -7.25
N HIS A 28 -8.87 9.22 -7.00
CA HIS A 28 -8.03 9.26 -5.81
C HIS A 28 -8.93 9.16 -4.55
N PRO A 29 -8.56 8.40 -3.51
CA PRO A 29 -9.45 8.16 -2.37
C PRO A 29 -9.83 9.42 -1.60
N ILE A 30 -9.07 10.50 -1.70
CA ILE A 30 -9.44 11.81 -1.17
C ILE A 30 -10.30 12.53 -2.19
N ILE A 31 -11.57 12.76 -1.87
CA ILE A 31 -12.58 13.24 -2.84
C ILE A 31 -12.79 14.74 -2.88
N SER A 32 -12.24 15.48 -1.92
CA SER A 32 -12.31 16.96 -1.87
C SER A 32 -11.18 17.55 -1.04
N GLY A 33 -11.09 18.87 -0.96
CA GLY A 33 -10.03 19.57 -0.23
C GLY A 33 -8.66 19.57 -0.92
N THR A 34 -8.56 19.02 -2.11
CA THR A 34 -7.30 18.93 -2.89
C THR A 34 -7.26 20.00 -3.98
N ASP A 35 -7.41 21.25 -3.60
CA ASP A 35 -7.49 22.40 -4.53
C ASP A 35 -6.16 22.89 -5.08
N GLY A 36 -5.05 22.39 -4.54
CA GLY A 36 -3.69 22.79 -4.93
C GLY A 36 -3.17 24.03 -4.20
N THR A 37 -3.91 24.61 -3.25
CA THR A 37 -3.52 25.85 -2.58
C THR A 37 -2.64 25.62 -1.35
N CYS A 38 -2.89 24.59 -0.55
CA CYS A 38 -2.11 24.27 0.61
C CYS A 38 -0.71 23.74 0.26
N LEU A 39 0.22 23.82 1.21
CA LEU A 39 1.61 23.39 1.02
C LEU A 39 1.72 21.91 0.62
N SER A 40 0.90 21.04 1.22
CA SER A 40 0.90 19.61 0.92
C SER A 40 0.50 19.34 -0.52
N CYS A 41 -0.57 19.98 -1.02
CA CYS A 41 -1.01 19.88 -2.41
C CYS A 41 0.05 20.38 -3.40
N ARG A 42 0.72 21.49 -3.09
CA ARG A 42 1.81 22.04 -3.92
C ARG A 42 3.02 21.11 -4.02
N ARG A 43 3.22 20.24 -3.02
CA ARG A 43 4.27 19.22 -3.00
C ARG A 43 3.84 17.88 -3.62
N GLY A 44 2.60 17.76 -4.12
CA GLY A 44 2.05 16.51 -4.63
C GLY A 44 1.77 15.48 -3.52
N LEU A 45 1.53 15.96 -2.30
CA LEU A 45 1.19 15.17 -1.13
C LEU A 45 -0.29 15.39 -0.76
N ASP A 46 -1.18 15.20 -1.73
CA ASP A 46 -2.61 15.47 -1.60
C ASP A 46 -3.27 14.69 -0.45
N GLN A 47 -2.70 13.53 -0.07
CA GLN A 47 -3.15 12.77 1.10
C GLN A 47 -2.96 13.51 2.44
N HIS A 48 -2.22 14.59 2.46
CA HIS A 48 -2.01 15.47 3.60
C HIS A 48 -2.63 16.86 3.38
N ALA A 49 -3.58 16.98 2.46
CA ALA A 49 -4.31 18.23 2.24
C ALA A 49 -5.06 18.63 3.52
N GLU A 50 -5.01 19.93 3.89
CA GLU A 50 -5.55 20.44 5.14
C GLU A 50 -7.06 20.19 5.30
N GLU A 51 -7.81 20.27 4.19
CA GLU A 51 -9.24 20.02 4.13
C GLU A 51 -9.60 18.75 3.37
N GLY A 52 -8.67 17.79 3.30
CA GLY A 52 -8.87 16.55 2.57
C GLY A 52 -10.03 15.72 3.11
N ALA A 53 -11.02 15.43 2.27
CA ALA A 53 -12.16 14.58 2.60
C ALA A 53 -11.91 13.13 2.16
N PHE A 54 -11.74 12.24 3.13
CA PHE A 54 -11.50 10.82 2.91
C PHE A 54 -12.71 10.00 3.39
N PRO A 55 -13.51 9.44 2.46
CA PRO A 55 -14.71 8.68 2.79
C PRO A 55 -14.43 7.50 3.74
N GLY A 56 -15.23 7.43 4.80
CA GLY A 56 -15.09 6.36 5.80
C GLY A 56 -14.02 6.57 6.86
N LEU A 57 -13.16 7.62 6.71
CA LEU A 57 -12.17 8.01 7.71
C LEU A 57 -12.57 9.32 8.42
N ASN A 58 -12.67 10.44 7.69
CA ASN A 58 -13.00 11.73 8.28
C ASN A 58 -14.37 12.29 7.84
N ILE A 59 -14.99 11.69 6.81
CA ILE A 59 -16.35 12.03 6.36
C ILE A 59 -17.20 10.77 6.17
N LYS A 60 -18.54 10.95 6.24
CA LYS A 60 -19.52 9.86 6.04
C LYS A 60 -19.87 9.64 4.56
N GLU A 61 -19.87 10.70 3.78
CA GLU A 61 -20.13 10.71 2.34
C GLU A 61 -19.04 9.90 1.61
N GLY A 62 -19.41 9.27 0.49
CA GLY A 62 -18.48 8.49 -0.31
C GLY A 62 -19.16 7.71 -1.43
N GLY A 63 -18.45 6.74 -1.97
CA GLY A 63 -18.84 6.02 -3.19
C GLY A 63 -19.92 4.94 -3.03
N TYR A 64 -20.46 4.71 -1.82
CA TYR A 64 -21.67 3.90 -1.67
C TYR A 64 -22.89 4.73 -2.06
N ALA A 65 -22.89 5.21 -3.29
CA ALA A 65 -23.89 6.09 -3.88
C ALA A 65 -23.93 5.90 -5.41
N GLU A 66 -25.04 6.25 -6.02
CA GLU A 66 -25.18 6.25 -7.49
C GLU A 66 -24.32 7.34 -8.13
N LEU A 67 -24.18 8.49 -7.43
CA LEU A 67 -23.41 9.63 -7.88
C LEU A 67 -22.46 10.12 -6.76
N LEU A 68 -21.26 10.49 -7.15
CA LEU A 68 -20.25 11.06 -6.28
C LEU A 68 -19.75 12.37 -6.90
N LYS A 69 -19.75 13.44 -6.12
CA LYS A 69 -19.15 14.72 -6.52
C LYS A 69 -17.71 14.80 -6.03
N THR A 70 -16.81 15.12 -6.93
CA THR A 70 -15.38 15.27 -6.60
C THR A 70 -14.71 16.36 -7.43
N SER A 71 -13.53 16.81 -7.00
CA SER A 71 -12.69 17.69 -7.80
C SER A 71 -12.10 16.94 -9.00
N VAL A 72 -11.98 17.62 -10.14
CA VAL A 72 -11.29 17.09 -11.32
C VAL A 72 -9.83 16.69 -11.02
N ARG A 73 -9.20 17.32 -10.05
CA ARG A 73 -7.84 17.00 -9.58
C ARG A 73 -7.73 15.57 -9.01
N ASN A 74 -8.82 15.02 -8.51
CA ASN A 74 -8.85 13.69 -7.93
C ASN A 74 -9.21 12.60 -8.96
N LEU A 75 -9.45 12.97 -10.20
CA LEU A 75 -9.83 12.03 -11.25
C LEU A 75 -8.62 11.63 -12.10
N ILE A 76 -8.54 10.33 -12.38
CA ILE A 76 -7.61 9.77 -13.34
C ILE A 76 -8.44 9.13 -14.44
N LYS A 77 -8.26 9.62 -15.68
CA LYS A 77 -8.93 9.06 -16.85
C LYS A 77 -8.37 7.68 -17.15
N LEU A 78 -9.24 6.70 -17.28
CA LEU A 78 -8.84 5.34 -17.63
C LEU A 78 -8.64 5.21 -19.14
N PRO A 79 -7.66 4.39 -19.56
CA PRO A 79 -7.58 3.93 -20.95
C PRO A 79 -8.86 3.14 -21.32
N THR A 80 -9.26 3.20 -22.55
CA THR A 80 -10.49 2.54 -23.04
C THR A 80 -10.53 1.01 -22.88
N ILE A 81 -9.37 0.40 -22.67
CA ILE A 81 -9.24 -1.06 -22.44
C ILE A 81 -9.57 -1.46 -20.99
N LEU A 82 -9.67 -0.51 -20.07
CA LEU A 82 -9.94 -0.77 -18.65
C LEU A 82 -11.38 -0.36 -18.32
N ALA A 83 -12.13 -1.29 -17.75
CA ALA A 83 -13.46 -0.98 -17.22
C ALA A 83 -13.34 -0.48 -15.76
N PRO A 84 -14.08 0.55 -15.35
CA PRO A 84 -14.03 1.07 -13.98
C PRO A 84 -14.22 0.00 -12.89
N LYS A 85 -15.13 -0.94 -13.09
CA LYS A 85 -15.40 -2.05 -12.15
C LYS A 85 -14.17 -2.93 -11.86
N ASP A 86 -13.26 -3.04 -12.83
CA ASP A 86 -12.08 -3.91 -12.71
C ASP A 86 -10.91 -3.23 -12.01
N VAL A 87 -10.96 -1.90 -11.88
CA VAL A 87 -9.87 -1.09 -11.33
C VAL A 87 -10.22 -0.36 -10.04
N ALA A 88 -11.47 -0.39 -9.60
CA ALA A 88 -11.90 0.32 -8.40
C ALA A 88 -11.02 0.05 -7.16
N PRO A 89 -10.58 -1.20 -6.85
CA PRO A 89 -9.70 -1.47 -5.72
C PRO A 89 -8.32 -0.82 -5.83
N PHE A 90 -7.88 -0.42 -7.03
CA PHE A 90 -6.59 0.24 -7.22
C PHE A 90 -6.62 1.71 -6.82
N SER A 91 -7.79 2.28 -6.54
CA SER A 91 -7.88 3.66 -6.07
C SER A 91 -7.34 3.85 -4.64
N ASP A 92 -7.40 2.82 -3.79
CA ASP A 92 -6.79 2.84 -2.46
C ASP A 92 -5.86 1.65 -2.22
N ALA A 93 -6.34 0.41 -2.23
CA ALA A 93 -5.49 -0.76 -1.97
C ALA A 93 -4.30 -0.83 -2.94
N GLY A 94 -4.54 -0.61 -4.24
CA GLY A 94 -3.49 -0.55 -5.25
C GLY A 94 -2.55 0.62 -5.07
N LEU A 95 -3.07 1.82 -4.83
CA LEU A 95 -2.29 3.03 -4.61
C LEU A 95 -1.38 2.90 -3.38
N THR A 96 -1.92 2.40 -2.28
CA THR A 96 -1.21 2.22 -1.01
C THR A 96 -0.10 1.19 -1.14
N ALA A 97 -0.39 0.03 -1.73
CA ALA A 97 0.59 -1.01 -1.99
C ALA A 97 1.72 -0.51 -2.93
N TYR A 98 1.37 0.13 -4.04
CA TYR A 98 2.34 0.70 -4.97
C TYR A 98 3.22 1.77 -4.30
N ARG A 99 2.63 2.64 -3.47
CA ARG A 99 3.36 3.72 -2.80
C ARG A 99 4.44 3.19 -1.87
N VAL A 100 4.13 2.21 -1.02
CA VAL A 100 5.13 1.64 -0.10
C VAL A 100 6.20 0.87 -0.85
N VAL A 101 5.82 0.08 -1.86
CA VAL A 101 6.78 -0.63 -2.72
C VAL A 101 7.72 0.35 -3.41
N LYS A 102 7.22 1.43 -4.01
CA LYS A 102 8.03 2.49 -4.62
C LYS A 102 9.01 3.15 -3.64
N LYS A 103 8.67 3.24 -2.35
CA LYS A 103 9.61 3.71 -1.32
C LYS A 103 10.67 2.65 -1.04
N ALA A 104 10.25 1.40 -0.83
CA ALA A 104 11.15 0.29 -0.50
C ALA A 104 12.16 -0.01 -1.63
N THR A 105 11.74 0.02 -2.88
CA THR A 105 12.61 -0.26 -4.03
C THR A 105 13.76 0.72 -4.20
N ARG A 106 13.70 1.90 -3.59
CA ARG A 106 14.83 2.86 -3.57
C ARG A 106 16.01 2.38 -2.74
N HIS A 107 15.77 1.42 -1.85
CA HIS A 107 16.71 0.89 -0.89
C HIS A 107 17.01 -0.60 -1.11
N LEU A 108 16.49 -1.18 -2.20
CA LEU A 108 16.67 -2.57 -2.57
C LEU A 108 17.54 -2.69 -3.81
N LEU A 109 18.70 -3.31 -3.65
CA LEU A 109 19.55 -3.72 -4.77
C LEU A 109 19.11 -5.11 -5.29
N PRO A 110 19.44 -5.47 -6.54
CA PRO A 110 19.20 -6.81 -7.06
C PRO A 110 19.77 -7.90 -6.15
N GLY A 111 18.97 -8.91 -5.84
CA GLY A 111 19.34 -10.02 -4.97
C GLY A 111 19.20 -9.77 -3.47
N GLN A 112 18.89 -8.55 -3.05
CA GLN A 112 18.51 -8.26 -1.66
C GLN A 112 17.08 -8.76 -1.36
N THR A 113 16.75 -8.87 -0.08
CA THR A 113 15.49 -9.45 0.37
C THR A 113 14.49 -8.40 0.81
N CYS A 114 13.27 -8.51 0.31
CA CYS A 114 12.10 -7.82 0.84
C CYS A 114 11.18 -8.81 1.54
N VAL A 115 10.89 -8.58 2.82
CA VAL A 115 9.91 -9.37 3.58
C VAL A 115 8.56 -8.67 3.53
N ILE A 116 7.50 -9.40 3.18
CA ILE A 116 6.12 -8.92 3.22
C ILE A 116 5.38 -9.64 4.33
N ILE A 117 4.88 -8.89 5.31
CA ILE A 117 4.05 -9.40 6.39
C ILE A 117 2.58 -9.12 6.06
N GLY A 118 1.81 -10.19 5.87
CA GLY A 118 0.42 -10.15 5.45
C GLY A 118 0.23 -10.09 3.92
N ALA A 119 -0.42 -11.11 3.37
CA ALA A 119 -0.70 -11.24 1.94
C ALA A 119 -2.19 -11.06 1.61
N GLY A 120 -2.90 -10.27 2.40
CA GLY A 120 -4.29 -9.88 2.16
C GLY A 120 -4.46 -8.89 1.01
N GLY A 121 -5.52 -8.05 1.06
CA GLY A 121 -5.91 -7.12 -0.01
C GLY A 121 -4.80 -6.21 -0.54
N LEU A 122 -3.90 -5.72 0.31
CA LEU A 122 -2.78 -4.88 -0.11
C LEU A 122 -1.52 -5.71 -0.43
N GLY A 123 -1.23 -6.72 0.41
CA GLY A 123 0.01 -7.50 0.30
C GLY A 123 0.14 -8.23 -1.02
N HIS A 124 -0.94 -8.85 -1.53
CA HIS A 124 -0.89 -9.55 -2.81
C HIS A 124 -0.65 -8.60 -4.02
N ILE A 125 -1.10 -7.35 -3.93
CA ILE A 125 -0.78 -6.31 -4.94
C ILE A 125 0.69 -5.89 -4.80
N ALA A 126 1.17 -5.72 -3.57
CA ALA A 126 2.56 -5.32 -3.32
C ALA A 126 3.57 -6.33 -3.87
N ILE A 127 3.29 -7.64 -3.76
CA ILE A 127 4.14 -8.70 -4.33
C ILE A 127 4.30 -8.50 -5.84
N GLN A 128 3.21 -8.28 -6.55
CA GLN A 128 3.22 -8.06 -7.99
C GLN A 128 3.94 -6.76 -8.36
N CYS A 129 3.74 -5.69 -7.58
CA CYS A 129 4.48 -4.44 -7.76
C CYS A 129 5.99 -4.63 -7.54
N LEU A 130 6.41 -5.36 -6.50
CA LEU A 130 7.82 -5.66 -6.25
C LEU A 130 8.44 -6.42 -7.42
N LYS A 131 7.79 -7.48 -7.90
CA LYS A 131 8.26 -8.25 -9.07
C LYS A 131 8.42 -7.40 -10.33
N ALA A 132 7.51 -6.44 -10.53
CA ALA A 132 7.55 -5.54 -11.69
C ALA A 132 8.61 -4.43 -11.57
N MET A 133 9.00 -4.05 -10.35
CA MET A 133 9.80 -2.85 -10.10
C MET A 133 11.24 -3.12 -9.69
N CYS A 134 11.57 -4.31 -9.18
CA CYS A 134 12.93 -4.64 -8.74
C CYS A 134 13.21 -6.14 -8.81
N ALA A 135 14.49 -6.49 -8.74
CA ALA A 135 14.98 -7.88 -8.72
C ALA A 135 15.33 -8.33 -7.29
N ALA A 136 14.47 -7.98 -6.32
CA ALA A 136 14.62 -8.44 -4.94
C ALA A 136 14.03 -9.84 -4.78
N ASN A 137 14.56 -10.61 -3.82
CA ASN A 137 13.95 -11.83 -3.32
C ASN A 137 12.78 -11.47 -2.40
N ILE A 138 11.63 -12.10 -2.57
CA ILE A 138 10.42 -11.79 -1.81
C ILE A 138 10.11 -12.94 -0.86
N ILE A 139 10.23 -12.69 0.45
CA ILE A 139 9.77 -13.61 1.50
C ILE A 139 8.40 -13.14 1.97
N ILE A 140 7.43 -14.04 1.99
CA ILE A 140 6.06 -13.75 2.42
C ILE A 140 5.80 -14.40 3.76
N VAL A 141 5.36 -13.62 4.74
CA VAL A 141 4.99 -14.06 6.09
C VAL A 141 3.48 -13.90 6.23
N GLU A 142 2.75 -15.00 6.35
CA GLU A 142 1.29 -15.01 6.32
C GLU A 142 0.74 -16.07 7.29
N LYS A 143 -0.40 -15.80 7.93
CA LYS A 143 -1.07 -16.73 8.85
C LYS A 143 -1.96 -17.76 8.16
N SER A 144 -2.50 -17.43 6.99
CA SER A 144 -3.38 -18.30 6.20
C SER A 144 -2.58 -19.07 5.17
N ALA A 145 -2.60 -20.40 5.24
CA ALA A 145 -1.94 -21.23 4.24
C ALA A 145 -2.50 -21.03 2.83
N GLU A 146 -3.80 -20.73 2.70
CA GLU A 146 -4.44 -20.45 1.43
C GLU A 146 -3.95 -19.12 0.84
N ALA A 147 -3.95 -18.04 1.66
CA ALA A 147 -3.43 -16.74 1.24
C ALA A 147 -1.94 -16.81 0.91
N LEU A 148 -1.15 -17.56 1.68
CA LEU A 148 0.26 -17.80 1.40
C LEU A 148 0.45 -18.50 0.05
N LYS A 149 -0.30 -19.56 -0.22
CA LYS A 149 -0.26 -20.28 -1.51
C LYS A 149 -0.62 -19.35 -2.68
N HIS A 150 -1.63 -18.52 -2.52
CA HIS A 150 -2.00 -17.53 -3.53
C HIS A 150 -0.88 -16.52 -3.76
N ALA A 151 -0.32 -15.95 -2.69
CA ALA A 151 0.77 -14.99 -2.75
C ALA A 151 2.04 -15.56 -3.43
N MET A 152 2.37 -16.83 -3.18
CA MET A 152 3.46 -17.52 -3.88
C MET A 152 3.19 -17.61 -5.39
N SER A 153 1.95 -17.86 -5.81
CA SER A 153 1.59 -17.90 -7.23
C SER A 153 1.69 -16.54 -7.93
N LEU A 154 1.69 -15.44 -7.17
CA LEU A 154 1.82 -14.07 -7.67
C LEU A 154 3.28 -13.56 -7.74
N GLY A 155 4.23 -14.38 -7.32
CA GLY A 155 5.65 -14.05 -7.44
C GLY A 155 6.41 -13.98 -6.12
N GLY A 156 5.89 -14.52 -5.02
CA GLY A 156 6.70 -14.80 -3.82
C GLY A 156 7.79 -15.83 -4.13
N ASP A 157 8.97 -15.63 -3.61
CA ASP A 157 10.09 -16.57 -3.79
C ASP A 157 10.13 -17.58 -2.64
N GLU A 158 9.84 -17.16 -1.40
CA GLU A 158 9.77 -18.00 -0.21
C GLU A 158 8.53 -17.67 0.62
N GLY A 159 7.94 -18.69 1.25
CA GLY A 159 6.74 -18.55 2.07
C GLY A 159 6.97 -19.03 3.50
N VAL A 160 6.58 -18.22 4.47
CA VAL A 160 6.67 -18.51 5.90
C VAL A 160 5.29 -18.40 6.52
N LEU A 161 4.80 -19.51 7.07
CA LEU A 161 3.54 -19.52 7.82
C LEU A 161 3.78 -19.05 9.26
N ILE A 162 2.90 -18.18 9.76
CA ILE A 162 2.95 -17.70 11.15
C ILE A 162 2.48 -18.84 12.09
N ASP A 163 3.40 -19.34 12.90
CA ASP A 163 3.13 -20.40 13.90
C ASP A 163 3.95 -20.24 15.18
N GLY A 164 4.61 -19.12 15.37
CA GLY A 164 5.45 -18.79 16.52
C GLY A 164 6.96 -18.88 16.26
N ASN A 165 7.38 -19.41 15.10
CA ASN A 165 8.81 -19.52 14.71
C ASN A 165 9.11 -18.77 13.40
N GLU A 166 8.22 -17.86 13.00
CA GLU A 166 8.35 -17.14 11.70
C GLU A 166 9.56 -16.22 11.64
N VAL A 167 9.98 -15.63 12.76
CA VAL A 167 11.18 -14.77 12.82
C VAL A 167 12.42 -15.61 12.54
N GLU A 168 12.57 -16.73 13.23
CA GLU A 168 13.69 -17.65 13.07
C GLU A 168 13.79 -18.15 11.63
N ARG A 169 12.66 -18.51 11.01
CA ARG A 169 12.64 -18.97 9.62
C ARG A 169 13.05 -17.89 8.64
N VAL A 170 12.59 -16.65 8.82
CA VAL A 170 13.03 -15.52 7.98
C VAL A 170 14.54 -15.30 8.16
N LEU A 171 15.05 -15.37 9.38
CA LEU A 171 16.49 -15.25 9.64
C LEU A 171 17.27 -16.40 9.02
N GLU A 172 16.80 -17.64 9.06
CA GLU A 172 17.42 -18.78 8.38
C GLU A 172 17.49 -18.57 6.87
N LEU A 173 16.38 -18.18 6.23
CA LEU A 173 16.31 -17.90 4.79
C LEU A 173 17.25 -16.76 4.38
N THR A 174 17.47 -15.80 5.26
CA THR A 174 18.38 -14.65 5.04
C THR A 174 19.77 -14.84 5.65
N LYS A 175 20.14 -16.05 6.04
CA LYS A 175 21.46 -16.39 6.64
C LYS A 175 21.80 -15.53 7.86
N GLY A 176 20.79 -15.28 8.70
CA GLY A 176 20.90 -14.51 9.94
C GLY A 176 20.85 -12.99 9.76
N LYS A 177 20.74 -12.48 8.53
CA LYS A 177 20.81 -11.03 8.26
C LYS A 177 19.49 -10.30 8.41
N GLY A 178 18.35 -10.95 8.12
CA GLY A 178 17.05 -10.33 7.94
C GLY A 178 16.87 -9.72 6.55
N GLY A 179 15.71 -9.11 6.30
CA GLY A 179 15.40 -8.44 5.04
C GLY A 179 15.87 -6.99 5.02
N GLU A 180 16.47 -6.55 3.93
CA GLU A 180 16.87 -5.16 3.75
C GLU A 180 15.68 -4.20 3.71
N ALA A 181 14.51 -4.70 3.31
CA ALA A 181 13.24 -4.02 3.50
C ALA A 181 12.22 -5.00 4.09
N VAL A 182 11.42 -4.53 5.03
CA VAL A 182 10.26 -5.24 5.57
C VAL A 182 9.03 -4.36 5.41
N ILE A 183 7.97 -4.87 4.82
CA ILE A 183 6.70 -4.15 4.63
C ILE A 183 5.61 -4.88 5.40
N ASP A 184 5.06 -4.23 6.41
CA ASP A 184 4.01 -4.77 7.28
C ASP A 184 2.64 -4.22 6.88
N PHE A 185 1.81 -5.07 6.27
CA PHE A 185 0.42 -4.75 5.92
C PHE A 185 -0.57 -5.14 7.02
N VAL A 186 -0.10 -5.65 8.16
CA VAL A 186 -0.93 -6.07 9.29
C VAL A 186 -1.03 -4.98 10.35
N GLY A 187 0.08 -4.53 10.93
CA GLY A 187 0.16 -3.45 11.91
C GLY A 187 -0.59 -3.73 13.21
N GLU A 188 -0.83 -5.01 13.54
CA GLU A 188 -1.53 -5.45 14.75
C GLU A 188 -1.02 -6.83 15.22
N LYS A 189 -1.46 -7.25 16.43
CA LYS A 189 -1.17 -8.59 17.00
C LYS A 189 0.32 -8.92 17.05
N GLY A 190 1.13 -7.92 17.34
CA GLY A 190 2.56 -8.06 17.47
C GLY A 190 3.36 -8.10 16.17
N SER A 191 2.72 -7.91 15.01
CA SER A 191 3.41 -7.92 13.70
C SER A 191 4.55 -6.90 13.64
N THR A 192 4.39 -5.74 14.28
CA THR A 192 5.39 -4.68 14.32
C THR A 192 6.67 -5.12 15.03
N ALA A 193 6.54 -5.72 16.22
CA ALA A 193 7.70 -6.22 16.97
C ALA A 193 8.38 -7.39 16.23
N MET A 194 7.60 -8.25 15.61
CA MET A 194 8.06 -9.34 14.77
C MET A 194 8.83 -8.79 13.55
N GLY A 195 8.24 -7.84 12.83
CA GLY A 195 8.84 -7.25 11.63
C GLY A 195 10.16 -6.53 11.88
N ILE A 196 10.27 -5.82 13.00
CA ILE A 196 11.54 -5.20 13.42
C ILE A 196 12.64 -6.24 13.60
N LYS A 197 12.34 -7.41 14.19
CA LYS A 197 13.30 -8.51 14.35
C LYS A 197 13.72 -9.14 13.02
N MET A 198 12.81 -9.16 12.04
CA MET A 198 13.08 -9.66 10.68
C MET A 198 13.84 -8.64 9.82
N THR A 199 13.95 -7.38 10.24
CA THR A 199 14.63 -6.32 9.48
C THR A 199 16.14 -6.41 9.69
N ALA A 200 16.90 -6.36 8.61
CA ALA A 200 18.36 -6.36 8.62
C ALA A 200 18.95 -5.15 9.35
N GLY A 201 20.20 -5.23 9.75
CA GLY A 201 20.97 -4.04 10.17
C GLY A 201 21.01 -3.01 9.03
N SER A 202 20.80 -1.74 9.36
CA SER A 202 20.62 -0.63 8.40
C SER A 202 19.47 -0.85 7.39
N GLY A 203 18.56 -1.76 7.69
CA GLY A 203 17.38 -2.05 6.86
C GLY A 203 16.23 -1.09 7.13
N TYR A 204 15.22 -1.18 6.29
CA TYR A 204 14.05 -0.31 6.29
C TYR A 204 12.79 -1.07 6.67
N TYR A 205 12.06 -0.56 7.66
CA TYR A 205 10.79 -1.12 8.08
C TYR A 205 9.64 -0.16 7.74
N TYR A 206 8.69 -0.65 6.94
CA TYR A 206 7.53 0.12 6.50
C TYR A 206 6.25 -0.43 7.11
N ILE A 207 5.57 0.36 7.92
CA ILE A 207 4.27 0.03 8.49
C ILE A 207 3.19 0.60 7.57
N VAL A 208 2.27 -0.24 7.14
CA VAL A 208 1.12 0.12 6.30
C VAL A 208 -0.19 -0.23 6.99
N GLY A 209 -0.27 -1.40 7.60
CA GLY A 209 -1.38 -1.80 8.46
C GLY A 209 -1.44 -0.94 9.73
N TYR A 210 -2.62 -0.81 10.30
CA TYR A 210 -2.82 -0.08 11.55
C TYR A 210 -3.94 -0.74 12.37
N GLY A 211 -3.72 -0.89 13.65
CA GLY A 211 -4.68 -1.54 14.56
C GLY A 211 -4.25 -1.49 16.01
N GLU A 212 -2.94 -1.38 16.26
CA GLU A 212 -2.37 -1.40 17.61
C GLU A 212 -1.27 -0.35 17.79
N GLU A 213 -0.87 -0.16 19.04
CA GLU A 213 0.32 0.61 19.38
C GLU A 213 1.60 -0.09 18.90
N ILE A 214 2.54 0.67 18.41
CA ILE A 214 3.87 0.17 18.07
C ILE A 214 4.66 0.00 19.37
N ARG A 215 4.99 -1.24 19.71
CA ARG A 215 5.79 -1.57 20.90
C ARG A 215 7.06 -2.28 20.48
N VAL A 216 8.16 -1.54 20.45
CA VAL A 216 9.50 -2.05 20.13
C VAL A 216 10.50 -1.63 21.18
N LEU A 217 11.50 -2.46 21.44
CA LEU A 217 12.61 -2.07 22.29
C LEU A 217 13.51 -1.11 21.51
N ALA A 218 13.85 0.03 22.11
CA ALA A 218 14.72 1.01 21.46
C ALA A 218 16.05 0.40 21.00
N VAL A 219 16.59 -0.54 21.77
CA VAL A 219 17.83 -1.25 21.45
C VAL A 219 17.76 -2.00 20.11
N ASP A 220 16.60 -2.56 19.76
CA ASP A 220 16.41 -3.30 18.50
C ASP A 220 16.45 -2.39 17.26
N VAL A 221 16.22 -1.09 17.45
CA VAL A 221 16.26 -0.09 16.38
C VAL A 221 17.62 0.63 16.37
N ILE A 222 18.09 1.09 17.53
CA ILE A 222 19.27 1.95 17.63
C ILE A 222 20.57 1.20 17.29
N ILE A 223 20.78 0.02 17.89
CA ILE A 223 22.05 -0.73 17.70
C ILE A 223 22.17 -1.23 16.26
N SER A 224 21.07 -1.59 15.64
CA SER A 224 21.05 -2.08 14.27
C SER A 224 20.81 -0.97 13.23
N GLU A 225 20.72 0.30 13.63
CA GLU A 225 20.49 1.46 12.74
C GLU A 225 19.31 1.25 11.76
N LYS A 226 18.22 0.64 12.23
CA LYS A 226 17.02 0.41 11.40
C LYS A 226 16.25 1.71 11.20
N THR A 227 15.67 1.89 10.04
CA THR A 227 14.88 3.06 9.63
C THR A 227 13.43 2.68 9.38
#